data_54f163d6ca5ed35534375561b9ee79ba
#
_entry.id   54f163d6ca5ed35534375561b9ee79ba
#
_cell.length_a   1.000
_cell.length_b   1.000
_cell.length_c   1.000
_cell.angle_alpha   90.00
_cell.angle_beta   90.00
_cell.angle_gamma   90.00
#
_symmetry.space_group_name_H-M   'P 1'
#
loop_
_entity.id
_entity.type
_entity.pdbx_description
1 polymer ?
#
loop_
_entity_poly.entity_id
_entity_poly.type
_entity_poly.pdbx_seq_one_letter_code
_entity_poly.pdbx_strand_id
1 'polypeptide(L)'
;FSISGSDFVEMFVGVGASRVRDLFEQAKKSAPCIVFIDEIDAVGRQRGAGLGGGHDEREQTLNQLLVEMDGFGANEGIIMIAATNRPDILDPALLRPGRFDRQIVVDRPDIKGRQEILKVHVKGKPISPEVELGVIARRTPGFTGADLSNLVNEAALMAARKNKNKIDMPEMEEAA
;
A
#
# COMPACT_ATOMS: atom_id res chain seq x y z
N PHE A 1 -11.70 -4.72 7.44
CA PHE A 1 -10.46 -5.07 8.15
C PHE A 1 -9.27 -4.65 7.31
N SER A 2 -8.19 -4.14 7.96
CA SER A 2 -6.94 -3.79 7.31
C SER A 2 -5.79 -4.31 8.15
N ILE A 3 -4.83 -4.99 7.51
CA ILE A 3 -3.65 -5.59 8.15
C ILE A 3 -2.45 -5.48 7.21
N SER A 4 -1.24 -5.42 7.77
CA SER A 4 -0.02 -5.56 6.96
C SER A 4 0.40 -7.03 6.86
N GLY A 5 0.90 -7.45 5.70
CA GLY A 5 1.51 -8.77 5.54
C GLY A 5 2.66 -9.02 6.51
N SER A 6 3.36 -7.96 6.93
CA SER A 6 4.41 -8.02 7.95
C SER A 6 3.88 -8.44 9.33
N ASP A 7 2.62 -8.16 9.65
CA ASP A 7 2.00 -8.55 10.93
C ASP A 7 1.82 -10.07 11.06
N PHE A 8 1.90 -10.79 9.96
CA PHE A 8 1.88 -12.26 9.95
C PHE A 8 3.27 -12.89 10.08
N VAL A 9 4.34 -12.09 9.96
CA VAL A 9 5.73 -12.58 10.04
C VAL A 9 6.23 -12.40 11.46
N GLU A 10 6.31 -13.50 12.20
CA GLU A 10 6.80 -13.52 13.58
C GLU A 10 8.02 -14.44 13.70
N MET A 11 8.79 -14.31 14.80
CA MET A 11 9.93 -15.20 15.04
C MET A 11 9.52 -16.59 15.57
N PHE A 12 8.26 -16.74 16.02
CA PHE A 12 7.76 -17.99 16.60
C PHE A 12 6.90 -18.76 15.61
N VAL A 13 7.24 -20.02 15.40
CA VAL A 13 6.54 -20.92 14.47
C VAL A 13 5.06 -21.04 14.85
N GLY A 14 4.19 -20.85 13.85
CA GLY A 14 2.74 -21.02 13.98
C GLY A 14 1.96 -19.78 14.40
N VAL A 15 2.61 -18.71 14.87
CA VAL A 15 1.92 -17.46 15.26
C VAL A 15 1.29 -16.79 14.05
N GLY A 16 2.02 -16.67 12.95
CA GLY A 16 1.51 -16.10 11.71
C GLY A 16 0.30 -16.84 11.17
N ALA A 17 0.36 -18.18 11.14
CA ALA A 17 -0.76 -19.01 10.72
C ALA A 17 -1.99 -18.87 11.63
N SER A 18 -1.80 -18.68 12.95
CA SER A 18 -2.90 -18.40 13.88
C SER A 18 -3.56 -17.06 13.59
N ARG A 19 -2.77 -15.99 13.37
CA ARG A 19 -3.29 -14.66 13.03
C ARG A 19 -4.07 -14.66 11.72
N VAL A 20 -3.63 -15.45 10.73
CA VAL A 20 -4.39 -15.64 9.49
C VAL A 20 -5.76 -16.23 9.81
N ARG A 21 -5.83 -17.33 10.57
CA ARG A 21 -7.12 -17.93 10.96
C ARG A 21 -8.03 -16.96 11.68
N ASP A 22 -7.49 -16.22 12.66
CA ASP A 22 -8.25 -15.26 13.46
C ASP A 22 -8.83 -14.15 12.58
N LEU A 23 -8.06 -13.62 11.61
CA LEU A 23 -8.52 -12.63 10.65
C LEU A 23 -9.70 -13.15 9.83
N PHE A 24 -9.58 -14.35 9.27
CA PHE A 24 -10.61 -14.95 8.44
C PHE A 24 -11.87 -15.32 9.23
N GLU A 25 -11.73 -15.79 10.47
CA GLU A 25 -12.88 -16.01 11.36
C GLU A 25 -13.61 -14.71 11.69
N GLN A 26 -12.87 -13.64 11.96
CA GLN A 26 -13.47 -12.32 12.20
C GLN A 26 -14.18 -11.79 10.96
N ALA A 27 -13.59 -11.96 9.78
CA ALA A 27 -14.20 -11.57 8.51
C ALA A 27 -15.52 -12.32 8.28
N LYS A 28 -15.54 -13.64 8.50
CA LYS A 28 -16.76 -14.47 8.38
C LYS A 28 -17.88 -14.00 9.32
N LYS A 29 -17.53 -13.65 10.57
CA LYS A 29 -18.50 -13.14 11.56
C LYS A 29 -19.03 -11.75 11.22
N SER A 30 -18.30 -10.99 10.43
CA SER A 30 -18.61 -9.59 10.09
C SER A 30 -19.07 -9.40 8.63
N ALA A 31 -19.37 -10.48 7.93
CA ALA A 31 -19.86 -10.42 6.55
C ALA A 31 -21.21 -9.64 6.48
N PRO A 32 -21.42 -8.79 5.46
CA PRO A 32 -20.49 -8.51 4.35
C PRO A 32 -19.37 -7.56 4.74
N CYS A 33 -18.12 -7.85 4.33
CA CYS A 33 -16.97 -7.02 4.67
C CYS A 33 -15.87 -7.05 3.59
N ILE A 34 -14.94 -6.11 3.72
CA ILE A 34 -13.71 -6.06 2.92
C ILE A 34 -12.53 -6.36 3.85
N VAL A 35 -11.66 -7.26 3.42
CA VAL A 35 -10.36 -7.54 4.05
C VAL A 35 -9.27 -7.00 3.14
N PHE A 36 -8.47 -6.07 3.65
CA PHE A 36 -7.33 -5.48 2.96
C PHE A 36 -6.02 -5.93 3.59
N ILE A 37 -5.14 -6.51 2.78
CA ILE A 37 -3.80 -6.95 3.20
C ILE A 37 -2.77 -6.12 2.44
N ASP A 38 -2.08 -5.22 3.14
CA ASP A 38 -0.97 -4.47 2.56
C ASP A 38 0.32 -5.28 2.62
N GLU A 39 1.25 -5.02 1.70
CA GLU A 39 2.56 -5.70 1.66
C GLU A 39 2.44 -7.24 1.69
N ILE A 40 1.51 -7.80 0.90
CA ILE A 40 1.27 -9.25 0.86
C ILE A 40 2.52 -10.06 0.54
N ASP A 41 3.52 -9.48 -0.13
CA ASP A 41 4.81 -10.09 -0.43
C ASP A 41 5.64 -10.43 0.80
N ALA A 42 5.34 -9.87 1.97
CA ALA A 42 5.98 -10.26 3.23
C ALA A 42 5.75 -11.75 3.55
N VAL A 43 4.55 -12.28 3.26
CA VAL A 43 4.18 -13.69 3.45
C VAL A 43 4.03 -14.45 2.15
N GLY A 44 3.66 -13.78 1.07
CA GLY A 44 3.32 -14.36 -0.23
C GLY A 44 4.49 -14.65 -1.15
N ARG A 45 5.72 -14.65 -0.66
CA ARG A 45 6.93 -14.86 -1.47
C ARG A 45 7.07 -16.31 -1.94
N GLN A 46 7.60 -16.48 -3.17
CA GLN A 46 7.89 -17.81 -3.74
C GLN A 46 8.80 -18.65 -2.84
N ARG A 47 8.54 -19.95 -2.83
CA ARG A 47 9.29 -20.96 -2.08
C ARG A 47 10.71 -21.10 -2.61
N GLY A 48 11.68 -21.34 -1.72
CA GLY A 48 13.05 -21.71 -2.12
C GLY A 48 14.02 -20.53 -2.34
N ALA A 49 13.68 -19.29 -2.07
CA ALA A 49 14.55 -18.12 -2.29
C ALA A 49 15.49 -17.77 -1.12
N GLY A 50 15.87 -18.73 -0.25
CA GLY A 50 16.81 -18.44 0.83
C GLY A 50 17.10 -19.63 1.76
N LEU A 51 18.28 -19.61 2.37
CA LEU A 51 18.77 -20.59 3.34
C LEU A 51 18.63 -20.00 4.75
N GLY A 52 17.63 -20.43 5.57
CA GLY A 52 17.52 -20.01 6.96
C GLY A 52 16.18 -20.32 7.63
N GLY A 53 16.15 -20.48 8.96
CA GLY A 53 15.02 -20.96 9.77
C GLY A 53 13.76 -20.07 9.82
N GLY A 54 13.74 -18.88 9.20
CA GLY A 54 12.53 -18.05 9.05
C GLY A 54 11.67 -18.41 7.81
N HIS A 55 12.11 -19.40 7.01
CA HIS A 55 11.39 -19.83 5.81
C HIS A 55 10.21 -20.74 6.14
N ASP A 56 10.38 -21.63 7.10
CA ASP A 56 9.35 -22.62 7.48
C ASP A 56 8.09 -21.92 8.03
N GLU A 57 8.28 -20.84 8.79
CA GLU A 57 7.16 -20.08 9.34
C GLU A 57 6.38 -19.32 8.26
N ARG A 58 7.11 -18.63 7.35
CA ARG A 58 6.46 -17.91 6.25
C ARG A 58 5.73 -18.87 5.32
N GLU A 59 6.32 -20.02 5.03
CA GLU A 59 5.68 -21.04 4.21
C GLU A 59 4.43 -21.60 4.88
N GLN A 60 4.49 -21.85 6.19
CA GLN A 60 3.33 -22.27 6.97
C GLN A 60 2.23 -21.21 6.96
N THR A 61 2.59 -19.94 7.14
CA THR A 61 1.65 -18.81 7.11
C THR A 61 1.02 -18.65 5.72
N LEU A 62 1.83 -18.73 4.64
CA LEU A 62 1.32 -18.71 3.28
C LEU A 62 0.36 -19.88 3.02
N ASN A 63 0.72 -21.10 3.42
CA ASN A 63 -0.14 -22.27 3.25
C ASN A 63 -1.47 -22.09 4.00
N GLN A 64 -1.44 -21.53 5.21
CA GLN A 64 -2.66 -21.23 5.96
C GLN A 64 -3.52 -20.19 5.24
N LEU A 65 -2.90 -19.11 4.70
CA LEU A 65 -3.60 -18.09 3.93
C LEU A 65 -4.31 -18.72 2.71
N LEU A 66 -3.63 -19.57 1.97
CA LEU A 66 -4.20 -20.28 0.82
C LEU A 66 -5.37 -21.18 1.22
N VAL A 67 -5.25 -21.90 2.33
CA VAL A 67 -6.32 -22.75 2.87
C VAL A 67 -7.55 -21.94 3.25
N GLU A 68 -7.35 -20.82 3.96
CA GLU A 68 -8.47 -19.96 4.37
C GLU A 68 -9.15 -19.32 3.16
N MET A 69 -8.38 -18.88 2.16
CA MET A 69 -8.95 -18.32 0.92
C MET A 69 -9.78 -19.39 0.15
N ASP A 70 -9.29 -20.61 0.05
CA ASP A 70 -10.01 -21.70 -0.59
C ASP A 70 -11.27 -22.11 0.20
N GLY A 71 -11.30 -21.80 1.49
CA GLY A 71 -12.44 -22.04 2.37
C GLY A 71 -13.55 -20.98 2.26
N PHE A 72 -13.37 -19.93 1.47
CA PHE A 72 -14.43 -18.97 1.18
C PHE A 72 -15.33 -19.49 0.05
N GLY A 73 -16.61 -19.65 0.35
CA GLY A 73 -17.62 -19.87 -0.68
C GLY A 73 -17.89 -18.60 -1.50
N ALA A 74 -18.26 -18.75 -2.77
CA ALA A 74 -18.51 -17.64 -3.69
C ALA A 74 -19.58 -16.63 -3.22
N ASN A 75 -20.34 -16.92 -2.16
CA ASN A 75 -21.46 -16.12 -1.67
C ASN A 75 -21.32 -15.64 -0.22
N GLU A 76 -20.16 -15.69 0.38
CA GLU A 76 -19.97 -15.30 1.79
C GLU A 76 -19.96 -13.78 2.02
N GLY A 77 -20.02 -12.98 0.96
CA GLY A 77 -20.06 -11.50 1.05
C GLY A 77 -18.74 -10.89 1.52
N ILE A 78 -17.62 -11.61 1.38
CA ILE A 78 -16.29 -11.12 1.75
C ILE A 78 -15.50 -10.83 0.49
N ILE A 79 -14.91 -9.62 0.43
CA ILE A 79 -14.02 -9.21 -0.66
C ILE A 79 -12.61 -9.12 -0.09
N MET A 80 -11.69 -9.89 -0.67
CA MET A 80 -10.26 -9.83 -0.34
C MET A 80 -9.55 -8.89 -1.31
N ILE A 81 -8.78 -7.94 -0.77
CA ILE A 81 -7.92 -7.05 -1.53
C ILE A 81 -6.52 -7.15 -0.95
N ALA A 82 -5.52 -7.33 -1.79
CA ALA A 82 -4.11 -7.27 -1.38
C ALA A 82 -3.34 -6.25 -2.20
N ALA A 83 -2.34 -5.63 -1.59
CA ALA A 83 -1.43 -4.71 -2.26
C ALA A 83 0.01 -5.18 -2.13
N THR A 84 0.82 -4.94 -3.16
CA THR A 84 2.25 -5.18 -3.15
C THR A 84 2.98 -4.25 -4.12
N ASN A 85 4.19 -3.86 -3.78
CA ASN A 85 5.13 -3.19 -4.67
C ASN A 85 6.03 -4.19 -5.43
N ARG A 86 5.91 -5.49 -5.12
CA ARG A 86 6.76 -6.55 -5.69
C ARG A 86 5.96 -7.74 -6.21
N PRO A 87 5.17 -7.55 -7.26
CA PRO A 87 4.37 -8.64 -7.84
C PRO A 87 5.24 -9.77 -8.41
N ASP A 88 6.49 -9.48 -8.77
CA ASP A 88 7.48 -10.39 -9.33
C ASP A 88 7.88 -11.54 -8.38
N ILE A 89 7.79 -11.34 -7.07
CA ILE A 89 8.18 -12.33 -6.07
C ILE A 89 7.03 -13.13 -5.48
N LEU A 90 5.78 -12.80 -5.83
CA LEU A 90 4.62 -13.49 -5.29
C LEU A 90 4.57 -14.96 -5.74
N ASP A 91 4.14 -15.83 -4.83
CA ASP A 91 3.87 -17.23 -5.14
C ASP A 91 2.70 -17.30 -6.14
N PRO A 92 2.87 -17.98 -7.28
CA PRO A 92 1.80 -18.12 -8.28
C PRO A 92 0.52 -18.75 -7.74
N ALA A 93 0.60 -19.49 -6.63
CA ALA A 93 -0.58 -20.05 -5.98
C ALA A 93 -1.56 -18.98 -5.47
N LEU A 94 -1.07 -17.79 -5.09
CA LEU A 94 -1.94 -16.67 -4.68
C LEU A 94 -2.76 -16.09 -5.83
N LEU A 95 -2.25 -16.20 -7.06
CA LEU A 95 -2.85 -15.60 -8.26
C LEU A 95 -3.76 -16.54 -9.02
N ARG A 96 -4.05 -17.74 -8.47
CA ARG A 96 -4.95 -18.71 -9.08
C ARG A 96 -6.42 -18.26 -8.97
N PRO A 97 -7.28 -18.66 -9.93
CA PRO A 97 -8.73 -18.45 -9.86
C PRO A 97 -9.32 -18.89 -8.52
N GLY A 98 -10.21 -18.07 -7.96
CA GLY A 98 -10.79 -18.29 -6.64
C GLY A 98 -9.99 -17.68 -5.49
N ARG A 99 -8.84 -17.05 -5.77
CA ARG A 99 -8.00 -16.32 -4.81
C ARG A 99 -7.85 -14.86 -5.29
N PHE A 100 -6.63 -14.36 -5.51
CA PHE A 100 -6.43 -13.04 -6.13
C PHE A 100 -6.45 -13.17 -7.66
N ASP A 101 -7.60 -13.45 -8.20
CA ASP A 101 -7.81 -13.71 -9.63
C ASP A 101 -7.86 -12.43 -10.48
N ARG A 102 -8.06 -11.27 -9.84
CA ARG A 102 -8.08 -9.97 -10.50
C ARG A 102 -6.89 -9.13 -10.09
N GLN A 103 -6.01 -8.85 -11.05
CA GLN A 103 -4.85 -7.99 -10.85
C GLN A 103 -5.09 -6.61 -11.44
N ILE A 104 -4.80 -5.58 -10.65
CA ILE A 104 -4.91 -4.18 -11.04
C ILE A 104 -3.54 -3.53 -10.85
N VAL A 105 -2.98 -3.02 -11.94
CA VAL A 105 -1.75 -2.25 -11.89
C VAL A 105 -2.09 -0.80 -11.59
N VAL A 106 -1.44 -0.22 -10.57
CA VAL A 106 -1.54 1.20 -10.24
C VAL A 106 -0.29 1.88 -10.80
N ASP A 107 -0.44 2.49 -11.95
CA ASP A 107 0.63 3.20 -12.63
C ASP A 107 0.99 4.53 -11.96
N ARG A 108 2.15 5.10 -12.35
CA ARG A 108 2.50 6.45 -11.95
C ARG A 108 1.47 7.44 -12.49
N PRO A 109 1.11 8.48 -11.70
CA PRO A 109 0.07 9.41 -12.08
C PRO A 109 0.47 10.26 -13.31
N ASP A 110 -0.47 10.51 -14.18
CA ASP A 110 -0.35 11.51 -15.24
C ASP A 110 -0.37 12.93 -14.67
N ILE A 111 -0.29 13.95 -15.52
CA ILE A 111 -0.26 15.37 -15.09
C ILE A 111 -1.51 15.72 -14.27
N LYS A 112 -2.69 15.25 -14.69
CA LYS A 112 -3.94 15.52 -13.98
C LYS A 112 -3.95 14.79 -12.63
N GLY A 113 -3.55 13.53 -12.60
CA GLY A 113 -3.42 12.74 -11.38
C GLY A 113 -2.47 13.41 -10.39
N ARG A 114 -1.29 13.89 -10.84
CA ARG A 114 -0.36 14.61 -9.97
C ARG A 114 -0.96 15.89 -9.41
N GLN A 115 -1.71 16.64 -10.21
CA GLN A 115 -2.40 17.83 -9.73
C GLN A 115 -3.43 17.50 -8.64
N GLU A 116 -4.22 16.43 -8.81
CA GLU A 116 -5.19 16.00 -7.80
C GLU A 116 -4.49 15.50 -6.52
N ILE A 117 -3.39 14.77 -6.65
CA ILE A 117 -2.58 14.34 -5.51
C ILE A 117 -2.01 15.55 -4.75
N LEU A 118 -1.48 16.54 -5.47
CA LEU A 118 -1.01 17.78 -4.85
C LEU A 118 -2.12 18.49 -4.08
N LYS A 119 -3.34 18.58 -4.62
CA LYS A 119 -4.50 19.14 -3.90
C LYS A 119 -4.78 18.45 -2.57
N VAL A 120 -4.61 17.12 -2.53
CA VAL A 120 -4.76 16.36 -1.29
C VAL A 120 -3.68 16.73 -0.27
N HIS A 121 -2.42 16.78 -0.70
CA HIS A 121 -1.29 17.02 0.19
C HIS A 121 -1.13 18.48 0.66
N VAL A 122 -1.67 19.45 -0.07
CA VAL A 122 -1.70 20.86 0.37
C VAL A 122 -2.86 21.14 1.33
N LYS A 123 -3.85 20.26 1.40
CA LYS A 123 -5.01 20.43 2.28
C LYS A 123 -4.57 20.54 3.74
N GLY A 124 -4.99 21.60 4.42
CA GLY A 124 -4.62 21.87 5.82
C GLY A 124 -3.24 22.50 6.01
N LYS A 125 -2.50 22.83 4.93
CA LYS A 125 -1.26 23.57 4.98
C LYS A 125 -1.49 25.04 4.59
N PRO A 126 -0.68 25.99 5.12
CA PRO A 126 -0.81 27.42 4.79
C PRO A 126 -0.23 27.71 3.40
N ILE A 127 -0.98 27.37 2.35
CA ILE A 127 -0.62 27.64 0.96
C ILE A 127 -1.14 29.00 0.53
N SER A 128 -0.32 29.76 -0.19
CA SER A 128 -0.75 31.00 -0.85
C SER A 128 -1.75 30.70 -1.97
N PRO A 129 -2.80 31.53 -2.14
CA PRO A 129 -3.75 31.40 -3.25
C PRO A 129 -3.10 31.52 -4.64
N GLU A 130 -1.92 32.11 -4.71
CA GLU A 130 -1.15 32.30 -5.95
C GLU A 130 -0.41 31.05 -6.43
N VAL A 131 -0.41 29.97 -5.61
CA VAL A 131 0.26 28.73 -5.98
C VAL A 131 -0.55 27.97 -7.02
N GLU A 132 0.00 27.85 -8.20
CA GLU A 132 -0.58 27.11 -9.31
C GLU A 132 -0.13 25.63 -9.30
N LEU A 133 -0.88 24.75 -8.64
CA LEU A 133 -0.57 23.31 -8.56
C LEU A 133 -0.45 22.64 -9.93
N GLY A 134 -1.14 23.15 -10.95
CA GLY A 134 -1.01 22.66 -12.32
C GLY A 134 0.36 22.92 -12.94
N VAL A 135 1.04 24.01 -12.55
CA VAL A 135 2.43 24.29 -12.97
C VAL A 135 3.38 23.28 -12.33
N ILE A 136 3.24 23.05 -11.02
CA ILE A 136 4.05 22.07 -10.30
C ILE A 136 3.83 20.66 -10.86
N ALA A 137 2.59 20.26 -11.15
CA ALA A 137 2.29 18.98 -11.76
C ALA A 137 2.95 18.76 -13.13
N ARG A 138 3.09 19.81 -13.94
CA ARG A 138 3.83 19.74 -15.22
C ARG A 138 5.34 19.62 -15.03
N ARG A 139 5.90 20.21 -13.97
CA ARG A 139 7.34 20.20 -13.66
C ARG A 139 7.83 18.92 -12.98
N THR A 140 6.93 18.07 -12.54
CA THR A 140 7.23 16.82 -11.79
C THR A 140 6.92 15.55 -12.60
N PRO A 141 7.46 15.37 -13.83
CA PRO A 141 7.22 14.16 -14.61
C PRO A 141 7.77 12.93 -13.88
N GLY A 142 6.98 11.85 -13.81
CA GLY A 142 7.38 10.60 -13.19
C GLY A 142 7.29 10.56 -11.66
N PHE A 143 6.91 11.66 -10.99
CA PHE A 143 6.70 11.67 -9.55
C PHE A 143 5.52 10.78 -9.15
N THR A 144 5.73 10.05 -8.07
CA THR A 144 4.69 9.26 -7.38
C THR A 144 3.91 10.12 -6.37
N GLY A 145 2.88 9.56 -5.76
CA GLY A 145 2.17 10.23 -4.66
C GLY A 145 3.08 10.56 -3.48
N ALA A 146 4.02 9.67 -3.15
CA ALA A 146 5.00 9.88 -2.08
C ALA A 146 5.97 11.03 -2.41
N ASP A 147 6.46 11.09 -3.65
CA ASP A 147 7.35 12.17 -4.09
C ASP A 147 6.65 13.53 -4.01
N LEU A 148 5.38 13.61 -4.44
CA LEU A 148 4.58 14.82 -4.37
C LEU A 148 4.25 15.23 -2.93
N SER A 149 4.03 14.27 -2.05
CA SER A 149 3.87 14.53 -0.61
C SER A 149 5.13 15.14 -0.02
N ASN A 150 6.30 14.55 -0.34
CA ASN A 150 7.60 15.04 0.10
C ASN A 150 7.88 16.45 -0.43
N LEU A 151 7.61 16.71 -1.72
CA LEU A 151 7.75 18.03 -2.34
C LEU A 151 6.99 19.10 -1.55
N VAL A 152 5.72 18.85 -1.22
CA VAL A 152 4.91 19.81 -0.45
C VAL A 152 5.47 20.00 0.96
N ASN A 153 6.04 18.96 1.56
CA ASN A 153 6.68 19.04 2.87
C ASN A 153 7.98 19.86 2.80
N GLU A 154 8.84 19.61 1.81
CA GLU A 154 10.07 20.38 1.58
C GLU A 154 9.76 21.87 1.33
N ALA A 155 8.77 22.17 0.52
CA ALA A 155 8.33 23.55 0.29
C ALA A 155 7.89 24.24 1.60
N ALA A 156 7.21 23.50 2.50
CA ALA A 156 6.84 24.02 3.82
C ALA A 156 8.07 24.31 4.69
N LEU A 157 9.06 23.41 4.70
CA LEU A 157 10.32 23.62 5.42
C LEU A 157 11.11 24.80 4.88
N MET A 158 11.14 25.00 3.56
CA MET A 158 11.78 26.16 2.92
C MET A 158 11.09 27.46 3.29
N ALA A 159 9.75 27.49 3.29
CA ALA A 159 9.00 28.66 3.74
C ALA A 159 9.31 29.01 5.21
N ALA A 160 9.36 27.99 6.07
CA ALA A 160 9.72 28.18 7.48
C ALA A 160 11.14 28.71 7.68
N ARG A 161 12.12 28.19 6.94
CA ARG A 161 13.53 28.70 6.96
C ARG A 161 13.63 30.15 6.53
N LYS A 162 12.75 30.59 5.62
CA LYS A 162 12.66 31.98 5.13
C LYS A 162 11.76 32.87 6.01
N ASN A 163 11.31 32.38 7.18
CA ASN A 163 10.40 33.03 8.12
C ASN A 163 9.07 33.48 7.47
N LYS A 164 8.57 32.72 6.49
CA LYS A 164 7.29 32.95 5.85
C LYS A 164 6.15 32.23 6.59
N ASN A 165 4.99 32.85 6.64
CA ASN A 165 3.78 32.27 7.24
C ASN A 165 2.96 31.42 6.24
N LYS A 166 3.33 31.45 4.95
CA LYS A 166 2.67 30.72 3.88
C LYS A 166 3.71 30.15 2.93
N ILE A 167 3.32 29.08 2.24
CA ILE A 167 4.11 28.48 1.16
C ILE A 167 3.69 29.18 -0.12
N ASP A 168 4.62 29.85 -0.77
CA ASP A 168 4.41 30.55 -2.03
C ASP A 168 4.92 29.71 -3.21
N MET A 169 4.67 30.19 -4.43
CA MET A 169 5.10 29.52 -5.66
C MET A 169 6.61 29.26 -5.73
N PRO A 170 7.50 30.22 -5.34
CA PRO A 170 8.94 30.00 -5.35
C PRO A 170 9.39 28.79 -4.50
N GLU A 171 8.82 28.59 -3.31
CA GLU A 171 9.17 27.46 -2.46
C GLU A 171 8.69 26.13 -3.08
N MET A 172 7.53 26.13 -3.73
CA MET A 172 7.02 24.96 -4.44
C MET A 172 7.87 24.61 -5.67
N GLU A 173 8.36 25.61 -6.38
CA GLU A 173 9.23 25.45 -7.55
C GLU A 173 10.65 25.00 -7.17
N GLU A 174 11.18 25.50 -6.04
CA GLU A 174 12.50 25.13 -5.53
C GLU A 174 12.50 23.69 -5.01
N ALA A 175 11.34 23.20 -4.51
CA ALA A 175 11.17 21.83 -4.02
C ALA A 175 10.90 20.81 -5.14
N ALA A 176 10.53 21.27 -6.36
CA ALA A 176 10.19 20.44 -7.51
C ALA A 176 11.42 20.11 -8.37
#